data_dadec148805f9d011dbd686c02bf1378
#
_entry.id   dadec148805f9d011dbd686c02bf1378
#
_cell.length_a   1.000
_cell.length_b   1.000
_cell.length_c   1.000
_cell.angle_alpha   90.00
_cell.angle_beta   90.00
_cell.angle_gamma   90.00
#
_symmetry.space_group_name_H-M   'P 1'
#
loop_
_entity.id
_entity.type
_entity.pdbx_description
1 polymer ?
#
loop_
_entity_poly.entity_id
_entity_poly.type
_entity_poly.pdbx_seq_one_letter_code
_entity_poly.pdbx_strand_id
1 'polypeptide(L)'
;MTRRLRSTDPSLHRVCSVCRLLGVSKQAYYKHEDRSLFRLGLERFVVEFVREIRALDPGIGGNKLWHMYRQRFGERYSVGYNRFYDIIEQYGLKVRRRSRRARTTDSRHGLPLYPDLTREFVPSSPCRLVASDITYLPLNGSSRFCFLSLVTDCYSREIVGYSVGESLETRYPLEALEMALRRYEGEDLSRLIHHSDRGLQYASFAYTDLLKKHGVRISMTERGNPKDNAIAERVNGTIKNELLRGKSFQSVSEAREAVAKAVDFYNNMRPHWSIDGMTPVQASKCDGEISKRWTSYRDMAIKRAMADAGGAAALMQPAAAGCISASIQPI
;
A
#
# COMPACT_ATOMS: atom_id res chain seq x y z
N MET A 1 18.14 -3.28 -38.54
CA MET A 1 18.66 -2.77 -39.87
C MET A 1 19.31 -3.87 -40.71
N THR A 2 20.27 -4.63 -40.22
CA THR A 2 21.00 -5.69 -40.93
C THR A 2 20.14 -6.83 -41.47
N ARG A 3 19.10 -7.32 -40.77
CA ARG A 3 18.15 -8.35 -41.27
C ARG A 3 17.29 -7.83 -42.44
N ARG A 4 16.87 -6.55 -42.43
CA ARG A 4 16.12 -5.93 -43.55
C ARG A 4 16.97 -5.80 -44.83
N LEU A 5 18.24 -5.42 -44.70
CA LEU A 5 19.15 -5.33 -45.83
C LEU A 5 19.37 -6.68 -46.52
N ARG A 6 19.43 -7.80 -45.78
CA ARG A 6 19.57 -9.14 -46.35
C ARG A 6 18.34 -9.63 -47.14
N SER A 7 17.15 -9.15 -46.80
CA SER A 7 15.91 -9.55 -47.47
C SER A 7 15.63 -8.81 -48.78
N THR A 8 16.30 -7.67 -49.01
CA THR A 8 16.04 -6.78 -50.16
C THR A 8 17.10 -6.86 -51.26
N ASP A 9 18.30 -7.38 -50.96
CA ASP A 9 19.40 -7.45 -51.93
C ASP A 9 20.13 -8.81 -51.86
N PRO A 10 20.04 -9.64 -52.93
CA PRO A 10 20.70 -10.94 -52.99
C PRO A 10 22.23 -10.88 -52.84
N SER A 11 22.87 -9.77 -53.20
CA SER A 11 24.33 -9.57 -53.07
C SER A 11 24.78 -9.50 -51.58
N LEU A 12 23.85 -9.21 -50.66
CA LEU A 12 24.07 -9.07 -49.24
C LEU A 12 23.75 -10.35 -48.42
N HIS A 13 23.56 -11.50 -49.12
CA HIS A 13 23.31 -12.78 -48.40
C HIS A 13 24.51 -13.24 -47.56
N ARG A 14 25.75 -12.85 -47.92
CA ARG A 14 26.96 -13.20 -47.16
C ARG A 14 27.28 -12.14 -46.11
N VAL A 15 27.55 -12.59 -44.87
CA VAL A 15 27.95 -11.69 -43.77
C VAL A 15 29.13 -10.79 -44.14
N CYS A 16 30.07 -11.34 -44.95
CA CYS A 16 31.23 -10.58 -45.41
C CYS A 16 30.86 -9.31 -46.25
N SER A 17 29.85 -9.43 -47.11
CA SER A 17 29.39 -8.33 -47.93
C SER A 17 28.74 -7.23 -47.10
N VAL A 18 27.89 -7.67 -46.08
CA VAL A 18 27.29 -6.73 -45.14
C VAL A 18 28.35 -6.05 -44.27
N CYS A 19 29.34 -6.78 -43.79
CA CYS A 19 30.43 -6.20 -42.98
C CYS A 19 31.24 -5.17 -43.78
N ARG A 20 31.52 -5.45 -45.04
CA ARG A 20 32.23 -4.52 -45.93
C ARG A 20 31.41 -3.26 -46.19
N LEU A 21 30.12 -3.39 -46.46
CA LEU A 21 29.20 -2.27 -46.69
C LEU A 21 29.08 -1.34 -45.44
N LEU A 22 29.08 -1.95 -44.26
CA LEU A 22 28.92 -1.23 -42.97
C LEU A 22 30.26 -0.75 -42.38
N GLY A 23 31.40 -1.10 -42.96
CA GLY A 23 32.72 -0.75 -42.44
C GLY A 23 33.06 -1.42 -41.10
N VAL A 24 32.48 -2.61 -40.80
CA VAL A 24 32.66 -3.31 -39.54
C VAL A 24 33.31 -4.68 -39.71
N SER A 25 34.07 -5.16 -38.73
CA SER A 25 34.63 -6.51 -38.75
C SER A 25 33.54 -7.57 -38.58
N LYS A 26 33.77 -8.81 -39.04
CA LYS A 26 32.88 -9.96 -38.82
C LYS A 26 32.65 -10.22 -37.30
N GLN A 27 33.71 -10.05 -36.52
CA GLN A 27 33.64 -10.24 -35.06
C GLN A 27 32.74 -9.19 -34.43
N ALA A 28 32.83 -7.91 -34.82
CA ALA A 28 31.94 -6.85 -34.36
C ALA A 28 30.50 -7.11 -34.77
N TYR A 29 30.26 -7.61 -35.99
CA TYR A 29 28.94 -7.99 -36.49
C TYR A 29 28.29 -9.07 -35.62
N TYR A 30 28.95 -10.22 -35.39
CA TYR A 30 28.41 -11.31 -34.57
C TYR A 30 28.23 -10.90 -33.12
N LYS A 31 29.20 -10.19 -32.54
CA LYS A 31 29.06 -9.62 -31.18
C LYS A 31 27.87 -8.68 -31.04
N HIS A 32 27.57 -7.91 -32.10
CA HIS A 32 26.37 -7.06 -32.13
C HIS A 32 25.07 -7.90 -32.26
N GLU A 33 25.09 -8.94 -33.09
CA GLU A 33 23.93 -9.84 -33.28
C GLU A 33 23.61 -10.59 -31.99
N ASP A 34 24.58 -11.15 -31.31
CA ASP A 34 24.44 -11.81 -29.99
C ASP A 34 23.87 -10.86 -28.93
N ARG A 35 24.43 -9.65 -28.86
CA ARG A 35 23.89 -8.61 -27.95
C ARG A 35 22.46 -8.22 -28.29
N SER A 36 22.09 -8.18 -29.56
CA SER A 36 20.73 -7.85 -29.99
C SER A 36 19.76 -8.96 -29.66
N LEU A 37 20.14 -10.22 -29.84
CA LEU A 37 19.35 -11.40 -29.44
C LEU A 37 19.16 -11.45 -27.93
N PHE A 38 20.22 -11.22 -27.17
CA PHE A 38 20.13 -11.15 -25.71
C PHE A 38 19.18 -10.03 -25.26
N ARG A 39 19.27 -8.84 -25.86
CA ARG A 39 18.36 -7.73 -25.54
C ARG A 39 16.91 -8.07 -25.84
N LEU A 40 16.62 -8.68 -27.00
CA LEU A 40 15.27 -9.12 -27.36
C LEU A 40 14.73 -10.17 -26.39
N GLY A 41 15.57 -11.14 -25.98
CA GLY A 41 15.24 -12.12 -24.96
C GLY A 41 14.87 -11.47 -23.64
N LEU A 42 15.68 -10.50 -23.19
CA LEU A 42 15.44 -9.75 -21.96
C LEU A 42 14.16 -8.90 -22.02
N GLU A 43 13.88 -8.28 -23.16
CA GLU A 43 12.62 -7.53 -23.37
C GLU A 43 11.40 -8.43 -23.27
N ARG A 44 11.41 -9.61 -23.91
CA ARG A 44 10.33 -10.59 -23.82
C ARG A 44 10.12 -11.03 -22.38
N PHE A 45 11.21 -11.30 -21.67
CA PHE A 45 11.16 -11.70 -20.27
C PHE A 45 10.53 -10.64 -19.36
N VAL A 46 10.88 -9.36 -19.55
CA VAL A 46 10.24 -8.24 -18.84
C VAL A 46 8.75 -8.16 -19.18
N VAL A 47 8.39 -8.27 -20.45
CA VAL A 47 6.98 -8.20 -20.90
C VAL A 47 6.14 -9.32 -20.30
N GLU A 48 6.65 -10.55 -20.30
CA GLU A 48 5.96 -11.72 -19.72
C GLU A 48 5.77 -11.53 -18.21
N PHE A 49 6.82 -11.11 -17.49
CA PHE A 49 6.72 -10.76 -16.07
C PHE A 49 5.65 -9.70 -15.80
N VAL A 50 5.66 -8.60 -16.58
CA VAL A 50 4.67 -7.51 -16.40
C VAL A 50 3.25 -8.00 -16.65
N ARG A 51 3.03 -8.88 -17.64
CA ARG A 51 1.72 -9.47 -17.91
C ARG A 51 1.27 -10.41 -16.80
N GLU A 52 2.18 -11.24 -16.29
CA GLU A 52 1.92 -12.13 -15.14
C GLU A 52 1.43 -11.34 -13.93
N ILE A 53 2.18 -10.32 -13.52
CA ILE A 53 1.81 -9.52 -12.35
C ILE A 53 0.51 -8.74 -12.57
N ARG A 54 0.28 -8.22 -13.78
CA ARG A 54 -0.96 -7.49 -14.09
C ARG A 54 -2.19 -8.35 -14.26
N ALA A 55 -2.04 -9.63 -14.44
CA ALA A 55 -3.17 -10.56 -14.32
C ALA A 55 -3.73 -10.57 -12.88
N LEU A 56 -2.87 -10.33 -11.89
CA LEU A 56 -3.22 -10.26 -10.46
C LEU A 56 -3.55 -8.84 -10.02
N ASP A 57 -2.77 -7.83 -10.46
CA ASP A 57 -2.94 -6.40 -10.17
C ASP A 57 -2.93 -5.58 -11.47
N PRO A 58 -4.07 -5.39 -12.13
CA PRO A 58 -4.15 -4.69 -13.41
C PRO A 58 -3.72 -3.22 -13.36
N GLY A 59 -3.76 -2.61 -12.20
CA GLY A 59 -3.45 -1.18 -12.00
C GLY A 59 -2.06 -0.89 -11.47
N ILE A 60 -1.26 -1.92 -11.17
CA ILE A 60 0.07 -1.72 -10.57
C ILE A 60 0.97 -0.82 -11.41
N GLY A 61 1.59 0.17 -10.77
CA GLY A 61 2.48 1.13 -11.42
C GLY A 61 3.86 0.56 -11.75
N GLY A 62 4.49 1.09 -12.82
CA GLY A 62 5.79 0.63 -13.33
C GLY A 62 6.92 0.61 -12.29
N ASN A 63 6.93 1.55 -11.34
CA ASN A 63 7.96 1.59 -10.28
C ASN A 63 7.89 0.36 -9.36
N LYS A 64 6.68 -0.07 -8.97
CA LYS A 64 6.51 -1.27 -8.16
C LYS A 64 6.83 -2.53 -8.97
N LEU A 65 6.40 -2.59 -10.23
CA LEU A 65 6.76 -3.67 -11.14
C LEU A 65 8.28 -3.83 -11.26
N TRP A 66 9.02 -2.73 -11.45
CA TRP A 66 10.48 -2.78 -11.52
C TRP A 66 11.11 -3.26 -10.20
N HIS A 67 10.57 -2.82 -9.05
CA HIS A 67 11.03 -3.27 -7.73
C HIS A 67 10.82 -4.78 -7.55
N MET A 68 9.61 -5.29 -7.87
CA MET A 68 9.29 -6.72 -7.82
C MET A 68 10.15 -7.53 -8.80
N TYR A 69 10.39 -7.00 -10.01
CA TYR A 69 11.26 -7.61 -11.00
C TYR A 69 12.68 -7.80 -10.45
N ARG A 70 13.25 -6.75 -9.86
CA ARG A 70 14.58 -6.81 -9.25
C ARG A 70 14.66 -7.80 -8.08
N GLN A 71 13.64 -7.84 -7.24
CA GLN A 71 13.60 -8.80 -6.12
C GLN A 71 13.54 -10.25 -6.61
N ARG A 72 12.76 -10.52 -7.69
CA ARG A 72 12.55 -11.88 -8.20
C ARG A 72 13.74 -12.41 -9.00
N PHE A 73 14.38 -11.57 -9.81
CA PHE A 73 15.38 -12.02 -10.79
C PHE A 73 16.81 -11.59 -10.46
N GLY A 74 17.00 -10.74 -9.46
CA GLY A 74 18.29 -10.31 -8.97
C GLY A 74 19.17 -9.64 -10.04
N GLU A 75 20.49 -9.86 -9.95
CA GLU A 75 21.45 -9.24 -10.88
C GLU A 75 21.56 -9.97 -12.22
N ARG A 76 21.28 -11.27 -12.28
CA ARG A 76 21.49 -12.10 -13.48
C ARG A 76 20.70 -11.61 -14.69
N TYR A 77 19.48 -11.10 -14.49
CA TYR A 77 18.62 -10.52 -15.53
C TYR A 77 18.31 -9.04 -15.24
N SER A 78 19.32 -8.33 -14.73
CA SER A 78 19.15 -6.94 -14.31
C SER A 78 18.76 -6.05 -15.48
N VAL A 79 17.71 -5.26 -15.25
CA VAL A 79 17.25 -4.18 -16.15
C VAL A 79 17.21 -2.90 -15.36
N GLY A 80 17.94 -1.87 -15.81
CA GLY A 80 17.91 -0.56 -15.20
C GLY A 80 16.52 0.08 -15.29
N TYR A 81 16.21 0.95 -14.33
CA TYR A 81 14.90 1.60 -14.21
C TYR A 81 14.41 2.23 -15.53
N ASN A 82 15.21 3.07 -16.17
CA ASN A 82 14.82 3.74 -17.41
C ASN A 82 14.53 2.72 -18.52
N ARG A 83 15.41 1.73 -18.69
CA ARG A 83 15.21 0.70 -19.71
C ARG A 83 13.97 -0.14 -19.47
N PHE A 84 13.64 -0.45 -18.21
CA PHE A 84 12.40 -1.12 -17.86
C PHE A 84 11.18 -0.30 -18.28
N TYR A 85 11.20 1.01 -18.03
CA TYR A 85 10.14 1.92 -18.44
C TYR A 85 10.01 2.05 -19.95
N ASP A 86 11.12 2.12 -20.69
CA ASP A 86 11.11 2.13 -22.16
C ASP A 86 10.45 0.86 -22.72
N ILE A 87 10.76 -0.30 -22.15
CA ILE A 87 10.16 -1.58 -22.55
C ILE A 87 8.65 -1.55 -22.33
N ILE A 88 8.17 -1.21 -21.11
CA ILE A 88 6.73 -1.19 -20.85
C ILE A 88 5.98 -0.13 -21.65
N GLU A 89 6.64 0.96 -22.07
CA GLU A 89 6.08 1.95 -22.98
C GLU A 89 6.00 1.42 -24.40
N GLN A 90 7.11 0.89 -24.92
CA GLN A 90 7.22 0.33 -26.27
C GLN A 90 6.17 -0.76 -26.55
N TYR A 91 5.86 -1.57 -25.54
CA TYR A 91 4.87 -2.65 -25.63
C TYR A 91 3.45 -2.21 -25.20
N GLY A 92 3.20 -0.91 -25.03
CA GLY A 92 1.87 -0.37 -24.69
C GLY A 92 1.36 -0.79 -23.29
N LEU A 93 2.28 -1.14 -22.40
CA LEU A 93 1.96 -1.64 -21.06
C LEU A 93 1.91 -0.53 -19.99
N LYS A 94 1.91 0.76 -20.35
CA LYS A 94 1.73 1.86 -19.37
C LYS A 94 0.28 1.95 -18.89
N VAL A 95 0.08 2.09 -17.57
CA VAL A 95 -1.25 2.27 -16.97
C VAL A 95 -1.61 3.75 -16.95
N ARG A 96 -2.74 4.13 -17.58
CA ARG A 96 -3.27 5.50 -17.51
C ARG A 96 -3.91 5.77 -16.15
N ARG A 97 -3.64 6.95 -15.54
CA ARG A 97 -4.33 7.39 -14.32
C ARG A 97 -5.79 7.71 -14.64
N ARG A 98 -6.71 7.28 -13.76
CA ARG A 98 -8.11 7.71 -13.80
C ARG A 98 -8.29 8.97 -12.94
N SER A 99 -9.15 9.91 -13.37
CA SER A 99 -9.57 11.03 -12.54
C SER A 99 -10.43 10.53 -11.36
N ARG A 100 -10.27 11.15 -10.19
CA ARG A 100 -11.06 10.84 -9.00
C ARG A 100 -12.43 11.52 -9.10
N ARG A 101 -13.49 10.80 -8.71
CA ARG A 101 -14.81 11.41 -8.41
C ARG A 101 -14.91 11.55 -6.90
N ALA A 102 -15.33 12.73 -6.45
CA ALA A 102 -15.62 13.01 -5.04
C ALA A 102 -16.86 12.23 -4.58
N ARG A 103 -16.91 11.86 -3.31
CA ARG A 103 -18.06 11.20 -2.70
C ARG A 103 -18.22 11.68 -1.27
N THR A 104 -19.49 11.78 -0.81
CA THR A 104 -19.87 12.23 0.53
C THR A 104 -20.48 11.06 1.32
N THR A 105 -20.11 10.92 2.60
CA THR A 105 -20.69 9.98 3.57
C THR A 105 -21.72 10.74 4.41
N ASP A 106 -22.89 10.17 4.68
CA ASP A 106 -23.86 10.73 5.62
C ASP A 106 -23.52 10.24 7.03
N SER A 107 -23.19 11.19 7.92
CA SER A 107 -22.81 10.93 9.32
C SER A 107 -23.81 11.51 10.33
N ARG A 108 -25.06 11.79 9.93
CA ARG A 108 -26.11 12.35 10.80
C ARG A 108 -26.95 11.23 11.39
N HIS A 109 -26.55 10.71 12.52
CA HIS A 109 -27.31 9.73 13.32
C HIS A 109 -27.21 10.07 14.80
N GLY A 110 -28.17 9.61 15.61
CA GLY A 110 -28.24 9.86 17.06
C GLY A 110 -27.46 8.86 17.92
N LEU A 111 -26.54 8.07 17.35
CA LEU A 111 -25.77 7.07 18.09
C LEU A 111 -24.55 7.73 18.79
N PRO A 112 -24.02 7.09 19.86
CA PRO A 112 -22.85 7.57 20.58
C PRO A 112 -21.63 7.77 19.64
N LEU A 113 -20.95 8.89 19.82
CA LEU A 113 -19.70 9.21 19.10
C LEU A 113 -18.52 9.11 20.06
N TYR A 114 -17.38 8.68 19.53
CA TYR A 114 -16.15 8.51 20.29
C TYR A 114 -15.10 9.55 19.84
N PRO A 115 -14.18 9.96 20.74
CA PRO A 115 -13.15 10.95 20.43
C PRO A 115 -12.14 10.39 19.43
N ASP A 116 -11.48 11.29 18.70
CA ASP A 116 -10.35 10.93 17.84
C ASP A 116 -9.08 10.73 18.69
N LEU A 117 -8.65 9.46 18.81
CA LEU A 117 -7.44 9.06 19.54
C LEU A 117 -6.21 8.99 18.61
N THR A 118 -6.34 9.32 17.31
CA THR A 118 -5.27 9.13 16.32
C THR A 118 -4.45 10.39 16.04
N ARG A 119 -4.87 11.55 16.56
CA ARG A 119 -4.25 12.84 16.24
C ARG A 119 -2.77 12.89 16.55
N GLU A 120 -2.40 12.41 17.73
CA GLU A 120 -1.03 12.42 18.25
C GLU A 120 -0.43 11.01 18.33
N PHE A 121 -1.08 10.03 17.70
CA PHE A 121 -0.66 8.65 17.78
C PHE A 121 -0.07 8.15 16.46
N VAL A 122 1.16 7.70 16.51
CA VAL A 122 1.85 7.00 15.42
C VAL A 122 2.18 5.59 15.91
N PRO A 123 1.58 4.53 15.30
CA PRO A 123 1.87 3.18 15.73
C PRO A 123 3.33 2.81 15.44
N SER A 124 4.01 2.23 16.42
CA SER A 124 5.40 1.74 16.34
C SER A 124 5.50 0.23 16.16
N SER A 125 4.38 -0.48 16.25
CA SER A 125 4.29 -1.93 16.03
C SER A 125 2.92 -2.32 15.50
N PRO A 126 2.75 -3.55 14.96
CA PRO A 126 1.43 -4.10 14.63
C PRO A 126 0.52 -4.14 15.85
N CYS A 127 -0.79 -4.30 15.63
CA CYS A 127 -1.80 -4.41 16.67
C CYS A 127 -1.85 -3.22 17.66
N ARG A 128 -1.54 -1.99 17.17
CA ARG A 128 -1.66 -0.74 17.96
C ARG A 128 -2.75 0.18 17.44
N LEU A 129 -2.94 0.21 16.14
CA LEU A 129 -3.94 1.03 15.49
C LEU A 129 -4.45 0.30 14.25
N VAL A 130 -5.74 0.04 14.19
CA VAL A 130 -6.43 -0.41 12.98
C VAL A 130 -7.40 0.65 12.51
N ALA A 131 -7.53 0.78 11.19
CA ALA A 131 -8.48 1.69 10.56
C ALA A 131 -9.48 0.91 9.72
N SER A 132 -10.77 1.23 9.88
CA SER A 132 -11.86 0.60 9.15
C SER A 132 -12.56 1.59 8.22
N ASP A 133 -12.98 1.10 7.06
CA ASP A 133 -13.75 1.88 6.09
C ASP A 133 -14.53 0.95 5.16
N ILE A 134 -15.62 1.47 4.57
CA ILE A 134 -16.48 0.75 3.63
C ILE A 134 -16.35 1.39 2.25
N THR A 135 -16.17 0.56 1.23
CA THR A 135 -16.19 1.03 -0.16
C THR A 135 -17.16 0.23 -1.01
N TYR A 136 -17.57 0.81 -2.13
CA TYR A 136 -18.56 0.24 -3.04
C TYR A 136 -17.86 -0.42 -4.23
N LEU A 137 -18.29 -1.62 -4.59
CA LEU A 137 -17.86 -2.35 -5.77
C LEU A 137 -19.04 -2.47 -6.74
N PRO A 138 -18.84 -2.23 -8.05
CA PRO A 138 -19.94 -2.26 -9.02
C PRO A 138 -20.39 -3.69 -9.31
N LEU A 139 -21.71 -3.88 -9.38
CA LEU A 139 -22.38 -5.07 -9.86
C LEU A 139 -23.12 -4.76 -11.17
N ASN A 140 -23.21 -5.73 -12.08
CA ASN A 140 -24.02 -5.68 -13.30
C ASN A 140 -23.89 -4.36 -14.08
N GLY A 141 -22.67 -3.99 -14.46
CA GLY A 141 -22.43 -2.80 -15.27
C GLY A 141 -22.61 -1.47 -14.53
N SER A 142 -22.50 -1.44 -13.18
CA SER A 142 -22.60 -0.26 -12.32
C SER A 142 -24.00 0.23 -12.02
N SER A 143 -25.07 -0.52 -12.37
CA SER A 143 -26.43 -0.22 -11.97
C SER A 143 -26.70 -0.58 -10.50
N ARG A 144 -25.95 -1.55 -9.96
CA ARG A 144 -26.04 -2.01 -8.56
C ARG A 144 -24.63 -2.05 -7.95
N PHE A 145 -24.59 -2.18 -6.62
CA PHE A 145 -23.33 -2.23 -5.86
C PHE A 145 -23.37 -3.34 -4.82
N CYS A 146 -22.22 -3.92 -4.52
CA CYS A 146 -21.94 -4.57 -3.26
C CYS A 146 -20.93 -3.72 -2.45
N PHE A 147 -20.79 -4.03 -1.19
CA PHE A 147 -20.10 -3.21 -0.21
C PHE A 147 -18.93 -4.01 0.38
N LEU A 148 -17.74 -3.45 0.27
CA LEU A 148 -16.53 -4.04 0.83
C LEU A 148 -16.16 -3.29 2.11
N SER A 149 -16.20 -3.98 3.23
CA SER A 149 -15.70 -3.52 4.53
C SER A 149 -14.28 -4.02 4.71
N LEU A 150 -13.35 -3.13 5.04
CA LEU A 150 -11.94 -3.46 5.31
C LEU A 150 -11.54 -3.02 6.72
N VAL A 151 -10.72 -3.82 7.37
CA VAL A 151 -9.98 -3.48 8.58
C VAL A 151 -8.50 -3.58 8.26
N THR A 152 -7.77 -2.48 8.41
CA THR A 152 -6.36 -2.35 8.01
C THR A 152 -5.51 -1.98 9.21
N ASP A 153 -4.44 -2.72 9.46
CA ASP A 153 -3.39 -2.34 10.41
C ASP A 153 -2.63 -1.11 9.91
N CYS A 154 -2.60 -0.06 10.72
CA CYS A 154 -2.02 1.23 10.32
C CYS A 154 -0.49 1.25 10.36
N TYR A 155 0.15 0.30 11.03
CA TYR A 155 1.60 0.14 11.03
C TYR A 155 2.07 -0.63 9.81
N SER A 156 1.64 -1.88 9.68
CA SER A 156 2.08 -2.80 8.63
C SER A 156 1.40 -2.57 7.27
N ARG A 157 0.25 -1.88 7.24
CA ARG A 157 -0.66 -1.77 6.09
C ARG A 157 -1.38 -3.07 5.73
N GLU A 158 -1.26 -4.09 6.55
CA GLU A 158 -1.93 -5.39 6.37
C GLU A 158 -3.45 -5.22 6.44
N ILE A 159 -4.18 -5.78 5.50
CA ILE A 159 -5.62 -5.95 5.62
C ILE A 159 -5.82 -7.16 6.52
N VAL A 160 -6.20 -6.91 7.77
CA VAL A 160 -6.35 -7.93 8.82
C VAL A 160 -7.76 -8.49 8.90
N GLY A 161 -8.73 -7.80 8.27
CA GLY A 161 -10.10 -8.28 8.17
C GLY A 161 -10.82 -7.65 6.98
N TYR A 162 -11.73 -8.41 6.37
CA TYR A 162 -12.58 -7.93 5.29
C TYR A 162 -13.87 -8.74 5.16
N SER A 163 -14.90 -8.10 4.62
CA SER A 163 -16.16 -8.76 4.27
C SER A 163 -16.81 -8.06 3.07
N VAL A 164 -17.49 -8.83 2.21
CA VAL A 164 -18.24 -8.30 1.06
C VAL A 164 -19.72 -8.60 1.24
N GLY A 165 -20.52 -7.55 1.34
CA GLY A 165 -21.95 -7.60 1.61
C GLY A 165 -22.81 -7.09 0.46
N GLU A 166 -24.07 -7.51 0.46
CA GLU A 166 -25.11 -7.06 -0.49
C GLU A 166 -25.69 -5.69 -0.12
N SER A 167 -25.54 -5.31 1.16
CA SER A 167 -26.11 -4.10 1.75
C SER A 167 -25.12 -3.44 2.69
N LEU A 168 -25.47 -2.27 3.22
CA LEU A 168 -24.71 -1.54 4.25
C LEU A 168 -25.09 -1.98 5.68
N GLU A 169 -25.62 -3.19 5.85
CA GLU A 169 -25.92 -3.72 7.18
C GLU A 169 -24.66 -3.91 8.02
N THR A 170 -24.78 -3.67 9.34
CA THR A 170 -23.68 -3.76 10.29
C THR A 170 -23.05 -5.14 10.37
N ARG A 171 -23.78 -6.21 10.00
CA ARG A 171 -23.24 -7.59 10.01
C ARG A 171 -21.94 -7.73 9.20
N TYR A 172 -21.82 -7.06 8.06
CA TYR A 172 -20.63 -7.18 7.20
C TYR A 172 -19.39 -6.48 7.78
N PRO A 173 -19.44 -5.24 8.28
CA PRO A 173 -18.37 -4.69 9.09
C PRO A 173 -18.03 -5.53 10.33
N LEU A 174 -19.02 -6.15 10.99
CA LEU A 174 -18.78 -7.06 12.12
C LEU A 174 -17.98 -8.30 11.70
N GLU A 175 -18.34 -8.96 10.58
CA GLU A 175 -17.57 -10.08 10.03
C GLU A 175 -16.11 -9.70 9.76
N ALA A 176 -15.88 -8.50 9.21
CA ALA A 176 -14.54 -7.99 8.99
C ALA A 176 -13.78 -7.73 10.30
N LEU A 177 -14.46 -7.18 11.31
CA LEU A 177 -13.88 -6.96 12.63
C LEU A 177 -13.55 -8.28 13.34
N GLU A 178 -14.45 -9.26 13.30
CA GLU A 178 -14.20 -10.58 13.87
C GLU A 178 -13.00 -11.28 13.22
N MET A 179 -12.83 -11.14 11.90
CA MET A 179 -11.64 -11.64 11.20
C MET A 179 -10.37 -10.96 11.71
N ALA A 180 -10.40 -9.63 11.90
CA ALA A 180 -9.28 -8.87 12.43
C ALA A 180 -8.94 -9.27 13.88
N LEU A 181 -9.94 -9.48 14.74
CA LEU A 181 -9.76 -9.93 16.12
C LEU A 181 -9.14 -11.33 16.18
N ARG A 182 -9.58 -12.26 15.31
CA ARG A 182 -8.95 -13.59 15.17
C ARG A 182 -7.50 -13.50 14.67
N ARG A 183 -7.19 -12.55 13.78
CA ARG A 183 -5.80 -12.32 13.30
C ARG A 183 -4.85 -11.91 14.44
N TYR A 184 -5.39 -11.27 15.47
CA TYR A 184 -4.66 -10.82 16.65
C TYR A 184 -4.89 -11.71 17.90
N GLU A 185 -5.36 -12.95 17.71
CA GLU A 185 -5.52 -13.88 18.82
C GLU A 185 -4.18 -14.11 19.54
N GLY A 186 -4.20 -13.97 20.88
CA GLY A 186 -2.99 -14.02 21.71
C GLY A 186 -2.31 -12.67 21.96
N GLU A 187 -2.72 -11.59 21.30
CA GLU A 187 -2.18 -10.24 21.52
C GLU A 187 -2.96 -9.48 22.62
N ASP A 188 -2.28 -8.53 23.27
CA ASP A 188 -2.93 -7.60 24.22
C ASP A 188 -3.73 -6.52 23.47
N LEU A 189 -5.03 -6.75 23.32
CA LEU A 189 -5.93 -5.84 22.62
C LEU A 189 -6.30 -4.59 23.44
N SER A 190 -5.97 -4.49 24.73
CA SER A 190 -6.24 -3.29 25.53
C SER A 190 -5.50 -2.05 25.04
N ARG A 191 -4.40 -2.26 24.31
CA ARG A 191 -3.61 -1.21 23.67
C ARG A 191 -4.01 -0.91 22.23
N LEU A 192 -4.89 -1.73 21.63
CA LEU A 192 -5.35 -1.54 20.27
C LEU A 192 -6.35 -0.39 20.21
N ILE A 193 -6.15 0.52 19.27
CA ILE A 193 -7.11 1.56 18.90
C ILE A 193 -7.78 1.11 17.60
N HIS A 194 -9.11 1.02 17.61
CA HIS A 194 -9.91 0.87 16.40
C HIS A 194 -10.42 2.24 15.95
N HIS A 195 -10.01 2.69 14.76
CA HIS A 195 -10.40 3.98 14.19
C HIS A 195 -11.29 3.81 12.97
N SER A 196 -12.36 4.58 12.89
CA SER A 196 -13.31 4.59 11.77
C SER A 196 -13.87 5.99 11.50
N ASP A 197 -14.60 6.14 10.41
CA ASP A 197 -15.49 7.29 10.25
C ASP A 197 -16.69 7.19 11.21
N ARG A 198 -17.56 8.23 11.18
CA ARG A 198 -18.79 8.27 11.98
C ARG A 198 -19.97 7.60 11.28
N GLY A 199 -19.72 6.60 10.45
CA GLY A 199 -20.78 5.84 9.79
C GLY A 199 -21.66 5.07 10.77
N LEU A 200 -22.95 4.96 10.45
CA LEU A 200 -23.96 4.28 11.27
C LEU A 200 -23.51 2.87 11.69
N GLN A 201 -22.83 2.16 10.79
CA GLN A 201 -22.36 0.80 10.99
C GLN A 201 -21.36 0.72 12.14
N TYR A 202 -20.41 1.65 12.18
CA TYR A 202 -19.34 1.70 13.19
C TYR A 202 -19.82 2.26 14.53
N ALA A 203 -20.82 3.12 14.51
CA ALA A 203 -21.44 3.68 15.72
C ALA A 203 -22.51 2.75 16.34
N SER A 204 -22.90 1.67 15.65
CA SER A 204 -23.93 0.73 16.13
C SER A 204 -23.51 0.05 17.42
N PHE A 205 -24.47 -0.23 18.30
CA PHE A 205 -24.21 -0.95 19.56
C PHE A 205 -23.54 -2.31 19.34
N ALA A 206 -24.02 -3.08 18.35
CA ALA A 206 -23.42 -4.39 18.04
C ALA A 206 -21.92 -4.30 17.72
N TYR A 207 -21.50 -3.25 16.97
CA TYR A 207 -20.10 -3.06 16.61
C TYR A 207 -19.26 -2.57 17.79
N THR A 208 -19.75 -1.56 18.52
CA THR A 208 -19.04 -0.97 19.65
C THR A 208 -18.96 -1.91 20.86
N ASP A 209 -19.99 -2.75 21.08
CA ASP A 209 -19.99 -3.72 22.18
C ASP A 209 -19.02 -4.87 21.90
N LEU A 210 -18.85 -5.30 20.64
CA LEU A 210 -17.83 -6.27 20.27
C LEU A 210 -16.42 -5.71 20.55
N LEU A 211 -16.13 -4.46 20.19
CA LEU A 211 -14.86 -3.80 20.50
C LEU A 211 -14.61 -3.71 22.02
N LYS A 212 -15.60 -3.26 22.79
CA LYS A 212 -15.54 -3.17 24.26
C LYS A 212 -15.31 -4.53 24.92
N LYS A 213 -16.02 -5.59 24.44
CA LYS A 213 -15.85 -6.96 24.93
C LYS A 213 -14.40 -7.43 24.85
N HIS A 214 -13.68 -7.01 23.81
CA HIS A 214 -12.25 -7.32 23.62
C HIS A 214 -11.30 -6.28 24.20
N GLY A 215 -11.79 -5.28 24.93
CA GLY A 215 -10.98 -4.23 25.53
C GLY A 215 -10.39 -3.23 24.54
N VAL A 216 -10.82 -3.26 23.27
CA VAL A 216 -10.31 -2.39 22.20
C VAL A 216 -10.79 -0.95 22.39
N ARG A 217 -9.90 0.02 22.28
CA ARG A 217 -10.21 1.45 22.39
C ARG A 217 -10.85 1.96 21.12
N ILE A 218 -11.98 2.63 21.24
CA ILE A 218 -12.77 3.12 20.08
C ILE A 218 -12.37 4.56 19.78
N SER A 219 -12.13 4.85 18.50
CA SER A 219 -11.78 6.16 17.97
C SER A 219 -12.60 6.43 16.70
N MET A 220 -13.09 7.65 16.56
CA MET A 220 -13.82 8.07 15.36
C MET A 220 -13.29 9.41 14.84
N THR A 221 -13.32 9.59 13.50
CA THR A 221 -12.93 10.85 12.87
C THR A 221 -13.74 12.01 13.43
N GLU A 222 -13.15 13.21 13.49
CA GLU A 222 -13.92 14.44 13.73
C GLU A 222 -14.57 14.97 12.44
N ARG A 223 -15.63 15.77 12.57
CA ARG A 223 -16.31 16.33 11.41
C ARG A 223 -15.37 17.21 10.58
N GLY A 224 -15.29 16.94 9.29
CA GLY A 224 -14.68 17.82 8.28
C GLY A 224 -13.19 17.64 8.06
N ASN A 225 -12.53 16.65 8.65
CA ASN A 225 -11.13 16.40 8.37
C ASN A 225 -10.92 15.10 7.54
N PRO A 226 -10.76 15.21 6.19
CA PRO A 226 -10.55 14.05 5.32
C PRO A 226 -9.24 13.30 5.59
N LYS A 227 -8.36 13.86 6.43
CA LYS A 227 -7.06 13.25 6.72
C LYS A 227 -7.11 12.21 7.83
N ASP A 228 -8.19 12.20 8.62
CA ASP A 228 -8.27 11.38 9.82
C ASP A 228 -8.33 9.88 9.49
N ASN A 229 -8.96 9.47 8.38
CA ASN A 229 -8.98 8.07 7.92
C ASN A 229 -8.22 7.81 6.61
N ALA A 230 -7.18 8.61 6.32
CA ALA A 230 -6.46 8.59 5.04
C ALA A 230 -5.79 7.24 4.72
N ILE A 231 -5.47 6.41 5.72
CA ILE A 231 -4.86 5.08 5.52
C ILE A 231 -5.91 4.12 4.97
N ALA A 232 -7.08 4.00 5.62
CA ALA A 232 -8.16 3.14 5.16
C ALA A 232 -8.66 3.56 3.77
N GLU A 233 -8.87 4.87 3.53
CA GLU A 233 -9.25 5.40 2.21
C GLU A 233 -8.23 5.02 1.12
N ARG A 234 -6.92 5.10 1.44
CA ARG A 234 -5.86 4.71 0.50
C ARG A 234 -5.87 3.22 0.20
N VAL A 235 -6.08 2.38 1.21
CA VAL A 235 -6.17 0.92 1.04
C VAL A 235 -7.39 0.56 0.20
N ASN A 236 -8.56 1.11 0.53
CA ASN A 236 -9.78 0.98 -0.27
C ASN A 236 -9.56 1.43 -1.72
N GLY A 237 -8.91 2.57 -1.90
CA GLY A 237 -8.55 3.08 -3.22
C GLY A 237 -7.60 2.13 -3.99
N THR A 238 -6.68 1.47 -3.30
CA THR A 238 -5.77 0.48 -3.91
C THR A 238 -6.54 -0.77 -4.32
N ILE A 239 -7.33 -1.35 -3.43
CA ILE A 239 -8.15 -2.54 -3.77
C ILE A 239 -9.07 -2.23 -4.95
N LYS A 240 -9.88 -1.17 -4.84
CA LYS A 240 -10.90 -0.83 -5.83
C LYS A 240 -10.34 -0.37 -7.18
N ASN A 241 -9.36 0.55 -7.17
CA ASN A 241 -8.93 1.26 -8.38
C ASN A 241 -7.65 0.70 -9.01
N GLU A 242 -6.94 -0.16 -8.31
CA GLU A 242 -5.71 -0.80 -8.79
C GLU A 242 -5.96 -2.31 -8.99
N LEU A 243 -6.21 -3.09 -7.93
CA LEU A 243 -6.36 -4.55 -8.01
C LEU A 243 -7.65 -5.01 -8.70
N LEU A 244 -8.77 -4.36 -8.39
CA LEU A 244 -10.07 -4.66 -9.01
C LEU A 244 -10.39 -3.72 -10.18
N ARG A 245 -9.37 -3.12 -10.77
CA ARG A 245 -9.50 -2.11 -11.82
C ARG A 245 -10.30 -2.62 -13.01
N GLY A 246 -11.39 -1.91 -13.32
CA GLY A 246 -12.23 -2.20 -14.49
C GLY A 246 -13.12 -3.43 -14.34
N LYS A 247 -13.09 -4.11 -13.20
CA LYS A 247 -13.98 -5.23 -12.92
C LYS A 247 -15.37 -4.73 -12.55
N SER A 248 -16.38 -5.44 -13.04
CA SER A 248 -17.77 -5.36 -12.63
C SER A 248 -18.26 -6.80 -12.45
N PHE A 249 -18.84 -7.10 -11.32
CA PHE A 249 -19.16 -8.47 -10.92
C PHE A 249 -20.61 -8.81 -11.27
N GLN A 250 -20.88 -10.06 -11.65
CA GLN A 250 -22.23 -10.54 -11.92
C GLN A 250 -22.99 -10.85 -10.63
N SER A 251 -22.25 -11.26 -9.57
CA SER A 251 -22.82 -11.60 -8.28
C SER A 251 -21.91 -11.16 -7.13
N VAL A 252 -22.46 -11.12 -5.92
CA VAL A 252 -21.68 -10.85 -4.70
C VAL A 252 -20.68 -11.99 -4.42
N SER A 253 -21.02 -13.24 -4.80
CA SER A 253 -20.09 -14.37 -4.67
C SER A 253 -18.85 -14.16 -5.54
N GLU A 254 -19.01 -13.74 -6.78
CA GLU A 254 -17.89 -13.41 -7.67
C GLU A 254 -17.05 -12.26 -7.10
N ALA A 255 -17.71 -11.24 -6.55
CA ALA A 255 -17.02 -10.14 -5.89
C ALA A 255 -16.21 -10.61 -4.67
N ARG A 256 -16.75 -11.53 -3.85
CA ARG A 256 -16.04 -12.13 -2.69
C ARG A 256 -14.77 -12.87 -3.12
N GLU A 257 -14.86 -13.72 -4.13
CA GLU A 257 -13.70 -14.43 -4.66
C GLU A 257 -12.63 -13.48 -5.21
N ALA A 258 -13.06 -12.47 -5.97
CA ALA A 258 -12.13 -11.49 -6.54
C ALA A 258 -11.46 -10.65 -5.45
N VAL A 259 -12.19 -10.26 -4.41
CA VAL A 259 -11.66 -9.52 -3.25
C VAL A 259 -10.68 -10.41 -2.47
N ALA A 260 -11.01 -11.68 -2.23
CA ALA A 260 -10.10 -12.59 -1.53
C ALA A 260 -8.73 -12.70 -2.24
N LYS A 261 -8.74 -12.88 -3.58
CA LYS A 261 -7.51 -12.89 -4.40
C LYS A 261 -6.78 -11.56 -4.37
N ALA A 262 -7.52 -10.44 -4.37
CA ALA A 262 -6.95 -9.10 -4.32
C ALA A 262 -6.30 -8.81 -2.96
N VAL A 263 -6.92 -9.22 -1.85
CA VAL A 263 -6.38 -9.07 -0.50
C VAL A 263 -5.14 -9.94 -0.31
N ASP A 264 -5.17 -11.18 -0.79
CA ASP A 264 -4.00 -12.06 -0.75
C ASP A 264 -2.80 -11.46 -1.49
N PHE A 265 -2.99 -11.00 -2.72
CA PHE A 265 -1.94 -10.34 -3.48
C PHE A 265 -1.46 -9.04 -2.80
N TYR A 266 -2.39 -8.23 -2.27
CA TYR A 266 -2.10 -7.00 -1.56
C TYR A 266 -1.21 -7.25 -0.34
N ASN A 267 -1.54 -8.23 0.48
CA ASN A 267 -0.84 -8.53 1.72
C ASN A 267 0.51 -9.22 1.49
N ASN A 268 0.57 -10.16 0.54
CA ASN A 268 1.71 -11.06 0.40
C ASN A 268 2.70 -10.67 -0.71
N MET A 269 2.25 -9.97 -1.76
CA MET A 269 3.07 -9.76 -2.95
C MET A 269 3.30 -8.29 -3.30
N ARG A 270 2.35 -7.40 -2.96
CA ARG A 270 2.41 -6.01 -3.39
C ARG A 270 3.33 -5.18 -2.50
N PRO A 271 4.38 -4.52 -3.04
CA PRO A 271 5.25 -3.65 -2.25
C PRO A 271 4.57 -2.30 -1.94
N HIS A 272 4.86 -1.76 -0.75
CA HIS A 272 4.33 -0.49 -0.27
C HIS A 272 5.44 0.48 0.14
N TRP A 273 5.47 1.65 -0.48
CA TRP A 273 6.49 2.66 -0.20
C TRP A 273 6.40 3.26 1.21
N SER A 274 5.20 3.22 1.83
CA SER A 274 5.02 3.67 3.22
C SER A 274 5.66 2.77 4.27
N ILE A 275 6.09 1.60 3.87
CA ILE A 275 6.76 0.59 4.69
C ILE A 275 8.03 0.09 3.98
N ASP A 276 8.81 1.02 3.44
CA ASP A 276 10.09 0.81 2.76
C ASP A 276 10.09 -0.20 1.61
N GLY A 277 8.98 -0.37 0.92
CA GLY A 277 8.84 -1.31 -0.21
C GLY A 277 8.63 -2.75 0.22
N MET A 278 8.47 -3.04 1.50
CA MET A 278 8.03 -4.33 2.00
C MET A 278 6.59 -4.62 1.61
N THR A 279 6.20 -5.89 1.65
CA THR A 279 4.79 -6.27 1.66
C THR A 279 4.20 -6.07 3.06
N PRO A 280 2.86 -5.91 3.20
CA PRO A 280 2.21 -5.80 4.50
C PRO A 280 2.55 -6.94 5.44
N VAL A 281 2.57 -8.20 4.97
CA VAL A 281 2.95 -9.37 5.79
C VAL A 281 4.43 -9.35 6.21
N GLN A 282 5.33 -8.77 5.42
CA GLN A 282 6.71 -8.57 5.85
C GLN A 282 6.79 -7.52 6.95
N ALA A 283 6.09 -6.39 6.77
CA ALA A 283 6.06 -5.31 7.74
C ALA A 283 5.35 -5.70 9.05
N SER A 284 4.38 -6.62 9.03
CA SER A 284 3.70 -7.09 10.25
C SER A 284 4.62 -7.93 11.17
N LYS A 285 5.80 -8.31 10.70
CA LYS A 285 6.83 -9.01 11.49
C LYS A 285 7.90 -8.06 12.05
N CYS A 286 7.81 -6.77 11.73
CA CYS A 286 8.73 -5.75 12.21
C CYS A 286 8.21 -5.12 13.49
N ASP A 287 9.12 -4.54 14.26
CA ASP A 287 8.85 -3.70 15.43
C ASP A 287 9.71 -2.42 15.34
N GLY A 288 9.26 -1.34 15.95
CA GLY A 288 9.92 -0.05 15.87
C GLY A 288 9.56 0.78 14.64
N GLU A 289 10.34 1.83 14.36
CA GLU A 289 10.06 2.75 13.27
C GLU A 289 10.45 2.16 11.90
N ILE A 290 9.48 1.98 11.01
CA ILE A 290 9.75 1.60 9.61
C ILE A 290 10.06 2.86 8.80
N SER A 291 11.19 2.83 8.09
CA SER A 291 11.60 3.89 7.18
C SER A 291 10.57 4.11 6.06
N LYS A 292 10.27 5.36 5.76
CA LYS A 292 9.39 5.74 4.63
C LYS A 292 10.22 6.31 3.51
N ARG A 293 9.93 5.89 2.28
CA ARG A 293 10.64 6.40 1.08
C ARG A 293 10.19 7.81 0.66
N TRP A 294 9.41 8.48 1.50
CA TRP A 294 9.02 9.89 1.33
C TRP A 294 8.84 10.57 2.67
N THR A 295 8.95 11.88 2.69
CA THR A 295 8.70 12.69 3.88
C THR A 295 7.22 12.73 4.21
N SER A 296 6.85 12.27 5.42
CA SER A 296 5.50 12.41 5.95
C SER A 296 5.41 13.73 6.74
N TYR A 297 4.79 14.74 6.15
CA TYR A 297 4.59 16.03 6.82
C TYR A 297 3.77 15.91 8.11
N ARG A 298 2.81 14.97 8.19
CA ARG A 298 2.05 14.68 9.40
C ARG A 298 2.95 14.15 10.51
N ASP A 299 3.75 13.12 10.21
CA ASP A 299 4.65 12.52 11.21
C ASP A 299 5.69 13.53 11.68
N MET A 300 6.19 14.39 10.79
CA MET A 300 7.09 15.50 11.16
C MET A 300 6.40 16.50 12.08
N ALA A 301 5.15 16.86 11.81
CA ALA A 301 4.40 17.78 12.65
C ALA A 301 4.15 17.20 14.05
N ILE A 302 3.78 15.91 14.13
CA ILE A 302 3.60 15.20 15.41
C ILE A 302 4.93 15.14 16.18
N LYS A 303 6.03 14.75 15.53
CA LYS A 303 7.36 14.69 16.16
C LYS A 303 7.82 16.06 16.66
N ARG A 304 7.55 17.16 15.92
CA ARG A 304 7.84 18.53 16.37
C ARG A 304 7.02 18.91 17.60
N ALA A 305 5.70 18.68 17.57
CA ALA A 305 4.83 18.97 18.70
C ALA A 305 5.25 18.20 19.97
N MET A 306 5.66 16.93 19.84
CA MET A 306 6.19 16.14 20.97
C MET A 306 7.53 16.67 21.48
N ALA A 307 8.43 17.11 20.60
CA ALA A 307 9.72 17.68 20.97
C ALA A 307 9.53 19.03 21.69
N ASP A 308 8.63 19.87 21.20
CA ASP A 308 8.29 21.15 21.80
C ASP A 308 7.66 20.99 23.20
N ALA A 309 6.76 19.99 23.36
CA ALA A 309 6.15 19.66 24.65
C ALA A 309 7.17 19.09 25.65
N GLY A 310 8.10 18.24 25.20
CA GLY A 310 9.21 17.71 26.00
C GLY A 310 10.20 18.79 26.41
N GLY A 311 10.50 19.73 25.51
CA GLY A 311 11.35 20.91 25.81
C GLY A 311 10.72 21.86 26.83
N ALA A 312 9.40 22.07 26.75
CA ALA A 312 8.68 22.88 27.73
C ALA A 312 8.64 22.25 29.13
N ALA A 313 8.51 20.93 29.22
CA ALA A 313 8.56 20.18 30.48
C ALA A 313 9.96 20.20 31.13
N ALA A 314 11.04 20.24 30.33
CA ALA A 314 12.42 20.35 30.83
C ALA A 314 12.74 21.75 31.35
N LEU A 315 12.10 22.81 30.82
CA LEU A 315 12.24 24.19 31.26
C LEU A 315 11.43 24.51 32.54
N MET A 316 10.49 23.64 32.94
CA MET A 316 9.66 23.79 34.14
C MET A 316 10.19 23.01 35.36
N GLN A 317 11.36 22.38 35.33
CA GLN A 317 11.98 21.86 36.53
C GLN A 317 12.55 23.02 37.34
N PRO A 318 12.13 23.25 38.63
CA PRO A 318 12.69 24.30 39.46
C PRO A 318 14.17 24.01 39.74
N ALA A 319 15.00 25.00 39.54
CA ALA A 319 16.41 24.92 39.88
C ALA A 319 16.57 24.40 41.30
N ALA A 320 17.29 23.29 41.45
CA ALA A 320 17.59 22.74 42.76
C ALA A 320 18.28 23.82 43.61
N ALA A 321 17.63 24.20 44.73
CA ALA A 321 18.19 25.13 45.70
C ALA A 321 19.52 24.58 46.22
N GLY A 322 20.62 25.23 45.87
CA GLY A 322 21.95 24.91 46.38
C GLY A 322 22.00 25.15 47.89
N CYS A 323 22.13 24.11 48.66
CA CYS A 323 22.47 24.16 50.06
C CYS A 323 23.88 24.74 50.22
N ILE A 324 24.00 25.99 50.62
CA ILE A 324 25.26 26.59 51.12
C ILE A 324 25.48 26.03 52.53
N SER A 325 26.36 25.07 52.68
CA SER A 325 26.88 24.65 53.99
C SER A 325 27.97 25.65 54.43
N ALA A 326 27.60 26.53 55.34
CA ALA A 326 28.56 27.36 56.06
C ALA A 326 29.30 26.50 57.11
N SER A 327 30.58 26.26 56.88
CA SER A 327 31.50 25.68 57.85
C SER A 327 31.87 26.75 58.91
N ILE A 328 31.42 26.60 60.15
CA ILE A 328 31.90 27.35 61.32
C ILE A 328 33.01 26.50 61.93
N GLN A 329 34.25 27.03 61.93
CA GLN A 329 35.37 26.51 62.75
C GLN A 329 35.31 27.15 64.13
N PRO A 330 35.50 26.41 65.24
CA PRO A 330 35.68 26.95 66.56
C PRO A 330 37.14 27.40 66.85
N ILE A 331 37.30 28.42 67.57
CA ILE A 331 38.55 28.91 68.26
C ILE A 331 38.90 27.95 69.37
#